data_9f1a6b46cd44f61c65dfe36df7bd9805
#
_entry.id   9f1a6b46cd44f61c65dfe36df7bd9805
#
_cell.length_a   1.000
_cell.length_b   1.000
_cell.length_c   1.000
_cell.angle_alpha   90.00
_cell.angle_beta   90.00
_cell.angle_gamma   90.00
#
_symmetry.space_group_name_H-M   'P 1'
#
loop_
_entity.id
_entity.type
_entity.pdbx_description
1 polymer ?
#
loop_
_entity_poly.entity_id
_entity_poly.type
_entity_poly.pdbx_seq_one_letter_code
_entity_poly.pdbx_strand_id
1 'polypeptide(L)'
;MMIRHCLLNGNAYAVIQWGRDGFPVALHPYPPQSVNVEQTGEHNWRYCITDAYTGNTRNYLPWEVLHLRYSTDDGFMGRSPVTICRESLGLGLAQQRHGASVMRDGMMAAGVITSGEWLDGVKGKQALAALERYKGARNAGKTPILEGGMSYQQLGMSNQDAEWLASRRFTIEDIARMFNVSPIFLQEYSNSTYSNFSEASRAFLTMTMRPWLANFEQQIKNALLVASPVPGIRYQVEFDSADLLRATPG
;
A
#
# COMPACT_ATOMS: atom_id res chain seq x y z
N MET A 1 9.30 -4.42 -12.05
CA MET A 1 8.46 -3.28 -12.46
C MET A 1 6.99 -3.68 -12.60
N MET A 2 6.62 -4.66 -13.40
CA MET A 2 5.23 -5.07 -13.65
C MET A 2 4.48 -5.53 -12.40
N ILE A 3 5.10 -6.33 -11.50
CA ILE A 3 4.48 -6.72 -10.21
C ILE A 3 4.10 -5.49 -9.38
N ARG A 4 4.99 -4.49 -9.29
CA ARG A 4 4.68 -3.24 -8.58
C ARG A 4 3.50 -2.50 -9.21
N HIS A 5 3.39 -2.49 -10.53
CA HIS A 5 2.24 -1.90 -11.23
C HIS A 5 0.94 -2.64 -10.88
N CYS A 6 0.95 -3.98 -10.87
CA CYS A 6 -0.21 -4.78 -10.45
C CYS A 6 -0.60 -4.51 -8.98
N LEU A 7 0.37 -4.44 -8.06
CA LEU A 7 0.11 -4.19 -6.66
C LEU A 7 -0.48 -2.79 -6.40
N LEU A 8 0.01 -1.77 -7.10
CA LEU A 8 -0.42 -0.38 -6.88
C LEU A 8 -1.65 0.00 -7.71
N ASN A 9 -1.75 -0.50 -8.95
CA ASN A 9 -2.78 -0.08 -9.90
C ASN A 9 -3.72 -1.21 -10.34
N GLY A 10 -3.47 -2.45 -9.91
CA GLY A 10 -4.23 -3.63 -10.32
C GLY A 10 -3.85 -4.17 -11.69
N ASN A 11 -3.16 -3.40 -12.51
CA ASN A 11 -2.85 -3.70 -13.89
C ASN A 11 -1.40 -3.39 -14.22
N ALA A 12 -0.79 -4.20 -15.08
CA ALA A 12 0.52 -3.91 -15.65
C ALA A 12 0.53 -4.28 -17.12
N TYR A 13 1.16 -3.44 -17.93
CA TYR A 13 1.14 -3.54 -19.38
C TYR A 13 2.55 -3.58 -19.94
N ALA A 14 2.75 -4.44 -20.94
CA ALA A 14 3.95 -4.41 -21.77
C ALA A 14 3.58 -4.67 -23.23
N VAL A 15 4.04 -3.83 -24.12
CA VAL A 15 3.89 -4.05 -25.58
C VAL A 15 4.86 -5.15 -26.00
N ILE A 16 4.35 -6.11 -26.77
CA ILE A 16 5.09 -7.25 -27.27
C ILE A 16 5.69 -6.86 -28.62
N GLN A 17 6.99 -6.91 -28.72
CA GLN A 17 7.68 -6.79 -30.00
C GLN A 17 7.85 -8.18 -30.60
N TRP A 18 7.15 -8.41 -31.70
CA TRP A 18 7.21 -9.67 -32.44
C TRP A 18 8.35 -9.67 -33.46
N GLY A 19 9.09 -10.77 -33.54
CA GLY A 19 10.06 -11.03 -34.59
C GLY A 19 9.39 -11.46 -35.90
N ARG A 20 10.17 -11.51 -36.97
CA ARG A 20 9.70 -11.98 -38.27
C ARG A 20 9.37 -13.47 -38.31
N ASP A 21 9.90 -14.20 -37.38
CA ASP A 21 9.73 -15.65 -37.15
C ASP A 21 8.50 -15.98 -36.29
N GLY A 22 7.75 -14.95 -35.86
CA GLY A 22 6.56 -15.12 -35.01
C GLY A 22 6.88 -15.32 -33.52
N PHE A 23 8.15 -15.23 -33.11
CA PHE A 23 8.52 -15.26 -31.70
C PHE A 23 8.56 -13.84 -31.08
N PRO A 24 8.24 -13.72 -29.80
CA PRO A 24 8.42 -12.44 -29.10
C PRO A 24 9.92 -12.15 -28.91
N VAL A 25 10.36 -10.98 -29.35
CA VAL A 25 11.76 -10.54 -29.27
C VAL A 25 11.99 -9.69 -28.02
N ALA A 26 11.05 -8.84 -27.69
CA ALA A 26 11.15 -7.95 -26.52
C ALA A 26 9.78 -7.63 -25.93
N LEU A 27 9.80 -7.25 -24.65
CA LEU A 27 8.66 -6.70 -23.94
C LEU A 27 8.98 -5.28 -23.50
N HIS A 28 8.16 -4.33 -23.90
CA HIS A 28 8.31 -2.91 -23.54
C HIS A 28 7.25 -2.54 -22.51
N PRO A 29 7.61 -2.47 -21.20
CA PRO A 29 6.65 -2.16 -20.16
C PRO A 29 6.29 -0.68 -20.17
N TYR A 30 4.99 -0.38 -20.03
CA TYR A 30 4.44 0.97 -19.92
C TYR A 30 3.85 1.23 -18.54
N PRO A 31 3.94 2.46 -18.01
CA PRO A 31 3.24 2.85 -16.80
C PRO A 31 1.72 2.72 -16.98
N PRO A 32 0.97 2.17 -16.00
CA PRO A 32 -0.48 2.04 -16.13
C PRO A 32 -1.22 3.35 -16.41
N GLN A 33 -0.67 4.48 -15.94
CA GLN A 33 -1.26 5.81 -16.18
C GLN A 33 -1.19 6.26 -17.66
N SER A 34 -0.29 5.68 -18.45
CA SER A 34 -0.16 5.98 -19.88
C SER A 34 -0.99 5.06 -20.76
N VAL A 35 -1.71 4.09 -20.18
CA VAL A 35 -2.49 3.09 -20.87
C VAL A 35 -3.97 3.26 -20.56
N ASN A 36 -4.78 3.50 -21.58
CA ASN A 36 -6.23 3.47 -21.51
C ASN A 36 -6.73 2.22 -22.23
N VAL A 37 -7.60 1.44 -21.57
CA VAL A 37 -8.21 0.24 -22.14
C VAL A 37 -9.63 0.60 -22.54
N GLU A 38 -9.92 0.53 -23.83
CA GLU A 38 -11.21 0.87 -24.41
C GLU A 38 -11.92 -0.37 -24.92
N GLN A 39 -13.14 -0.56 -24.47
CA GLN A 39 -14.01 -1.61 -25.01
C GLN A 39 -14.55 -1.15 -26.36
N THR A 40 -14.33 -1.94 -27.41
CA THR A 40 -14.77 -1.64 -28.79
C THR A 40 -15.96 -2.49 -29.22
N GLY A 41 -16.34 -3.49 -28.43
CA GLY A 41 -17.47 -4.40 -28.67
C GLY A 41 -17.71 -5.29 -27.45
N GLU A 42 -18.67 -6.22 -27.54
CA GLU A 42 -19.10 -7.06 -26.41
C GLU A 42 -17.95 -7.87 -25.79
N HIS A 43 -17.00 -8.34 -26.61
CA HIS A 43 -15.80 -9.07 -26.14
C HIS A 43 -14.51 -8.55 -26.75
N ASN A 44 -14.56 -7.36 -27.35
CA ASN A 44 -13.42 -6.75 -28.02
C ASN A 44 -12.97 -5.50 -27.30
N TRP A 45 -11.67 -5.33 -27.16
CA TRP A 45 -11.04 -4.14 -26.59
C TRP A 45 -9.75 -3.78 -27.30
N ARG A 46 -9.27 -2.58 -27.06
CA ARG A 46 -7.97 -2.10 -27.52
C ARG A 46 -7.25 -1.35 -26.41
N TYR A 47 -5.97 -1.29 -26.55
CA TYR A 47 -5.11 -0.53 -25.64
C TYR A 47 -4.63 0.74 -26.32
N CYS A 48 -5.03 1.89 -25.80
CA CYS A 48 -4.55 3.20 -26.25
C CYS A 48 -3.37 3.59 -25.35
N ILE A 49 -2.15 3.52 -25.88
CA ILE A 49 -0.93 3.77 -25.13
C ILE A 49 -0.32 5.10 -25.57
N THR A 50 -0.14 6.02 -24.62
CA THR A 50 0.51 7.31 -24.84
C THR A 50 1.97 7.23 -24.42
N ASP A 51 2.87 7.47 -25.37
CA ASP A 51 4.30 7.52 -25.09
C ASP A 51 4.66 8.82 -24.34
N ALA A 52 5.30 8.67 -23.18
CA ALA A 52 5.63 9.80 -22.32
C ALA A 52 6.66 10.76 -22.91
N TYR A 53 7.49 10.30 -23.85
CA TYR A 53 8.53 11.13 -24.49
C TYR A 53 8.02 11.89 -25.69
N THR A 54 7.25 11.20 -26.54
CA THR A 54 6.76 11.78 -27.80
C THR A 54 5.39 12.40 -27.71
N GLY A 55 4.62 12.07 -26.66
CA GLY A 55 3.22 12.46 -26.51
C GLY A 55 2.28 11.75 -27.49
N ASN A 56 2.81 10.89 -28.37
CA ASN A 56 2.02 10.20 -29.36
C ASN A 56 1.22 9.04 -28.74
N THR A 57 -0.04 8.95 -29.08
CA THR A 57 -0.90 7.83 -28.70
C THR A 57 -0.96 6.82 -29.83
N ARG A 58 -0.74 5.56 -29.49
CA ARG A 58 -0.90 4.43 -30.42
C ARG A 58 -1.92 3.45 -29.87
N ASN A 59 -2.71 2.88 -30.78
CA ASN A 59 -3.67 1.84 -30.48
C ASN A 59 -3.05 0.47 -30.74
N TYR A 60 -3.15 -0.42 -29.74
CA TYR A 60 -2.67 -1.79 -29.80
C TYR A 60 -3.83 -2.75 -29.61
N LEU A 61 -3.74 -3.88 -30.26
CA LEU A 61 -4.70 -4.97 -30.18
C LEU A 61 -4.36 -5.89 -28.99
N PRO A 62 -5.32 -6.71 -28.51
CA PRO A 62 -5.10 -7.56 -27.33
C PRO A 62 -3.89 -8.49 -27.42
N TRP A 63 -3.55 -8.96 -28.60
CA TRP A 63 -2.41 -9.85 -28.82
C TRP A 63 -1.05 -9.12 -28.96
N GLU A 64 -1.06 -7.80 -28.99
CA GLU A 64 0.16 -6.98 -29.02
C GLU A 64 0.58 -6.52 -27.61
N VAL A 65 -0.23 -6.79 -26.59
CA VAL A 65 0.01 -6.32 -25.22
C VAL A 65 -0.09 -7.47 -24.24
N LEU A 66 1.00 -7.69 -23.50
CA LEU A 66 0.95 -8.50 -22.30
C LEU A 66 0.30 -7.67 -21.19
N HIS A 67 -0.92 -8.02 -20.81
CA HIS A 67 -1.66 -7.37 -19.74
C HIS A 67 -1.74 -8.29 -18.52
N LEU A 68 -0.98 -7.99 -17.48
CA LEU A 68 -1.05 -8.66 -16.19
C LEU A 68 -2.08 -7.97 -15.31
N ARG A 69 -3.05 -8.75 -14.80
CA ARG A 69 -4.14 -8.29 -13.92
C ARG A 69 -4.00 -8.91 -12.55
N TYR A 70 -4.28 -8.14 -11.52
CA TYR A 70 -4.36 -8.69 -10.17
C TYR A 70 -5.73 -9.36 -9.96
N SER A 71 -6.64 -8.74 -9.30
CA SER A 71 -8.01 -9.23 -9.11
C SER A 71 -8.92 -8.56 -10.13
N THR A 72 -9.79 -9.31 -10.78
CA THR A 72 -10.72 -8.75 -11.78
C THR A 72 -12.13 -9.19 -11.49
N ASP A 73 -13.09 -8.26 -11.58
CA ASP A 73 -14.52 -8.53 -11.42
C ASP A 73 -15.18 -8.77 -12.79
N ASP A 74 -14.66 -8.13 -13.84
CA ASP A 74 -15.21 -8.12 -15.18
C ASP A 74 -14.38 -8.91 -16.21
N GLY A 75 -13.25 -9.46 -15.78
CA GLY A 75 -12.28 -10.13 -16.65
C GLY A 75 -11.44 -9.17 -17.52
N PHE A 76 -11.73 -7.87 -17.46
CA PHE A 76 -11.13 -6.83 -18.29
C PHE A 76 -10.05 -6.05 -17.59
N MET A 77 -10.43 -5.47 -16.44
CA MET A 77 -9.54 -4.63 -15.64
C MET A 77 -9.27 -5.28 -14.30
N GLY A 78 -8.00 -5.24 -13.91
CA GLY A 78 -7.59 -5.64 -12.56
C GLY A 78 -7.85 -4.53 -11.56
N ARG A 79 -8.20 -4.91 -10.32
CA ARG A 79 -8.38 -3.99 -9.19
C ARG A 79 -7.17 -4.09 -8.28
N SER A 80 -6.58 -2.96 -7.90
CA SER A 80 -5.43 -2.99 -7.00
C SER A 80 -5.83 -3.34 -5.56
N PRO A 81 -4.96 -4.03 -4.80
CA PRO A 81 -5.15 -4.20 -3.36
C PRO A 81 -5.39 -2.87 -2.64
N VAL A 82 -4.69 -1.81 -3.07
CA VAL A 82 -4.83 -0.44 -2.54
C VAL A 82 -6.25 0.10 -2.74
N THR A 83 -6.85 -0.15 -3.92
CA THR A 83 -8.23 0.28 -4.20
C THR A 83 -9.24 -0.55 -3.41
N ILE A 84 -9.00 -1.85 -3.27
CA ILE A 84 -9.89 -2.76 -2.53
C ILE A 84 -9.91 -2.38 -1.04
N CYS A 85 -8.75 -2.07 -0.46
CA CYS A 85 -8.59 -1.78 0.97
C CYS A 85 -8.49 -0.28 1.28
N ARG A 86 -9.00 0.60 0.41
CA ARG A 86 -8.85 2.06 0.54
C ARG A 86 -9.40 2.62 1.86
N GLU A 87 -10.46 2.02 2.40
CA GLU A 87 -11.06 2.47 3.67
C GLU A 87 -10.13 2.18 4.85
N SER A 88 -9.54 0.97 4.90
CA SER A 88 -8.56 0.61 5.94
C SER A 88 -7.30 1.48 5.84
N LEU A 89 -6.83 1.75 4.62
CA LEU A 89 -5.70 2.67 4.40
C LEU A 89 -6.04 4.10 4.80
N GLY A 90 -7.26 4.56 4.49
CA GLY A 90 -7.77 5.87 4.87
C GLY A 90 -7.81 6.04 6.39
N LEU A 91 -8.30 5.02 7.09
CA LEU A 91 -8.32 4.99 8.56
C LEU A 91 -6.90 5.04 9.14
N GLY A 92 -5.98 4.23 8.63
CA GLY A 92 -4.58 4.24 9.07
C GLY A 92 -3.89 5.60 8.87
N LEU A 93 -4.14 6.26 7.72
CA LEU A 93 -3.64 7.61 7.45
C LEU A 93 -4.27 8.66 8.39
N ALA A 94 -5.56 8.54 8.68
CA ALA A 94 -6.24 9.43 9.63
C ALA A 94 -5.68 9.28 11.05
N GLN A 95 -5.46 8.06 11.50
CA GLN A 95 -4.83 7.77 12.80
C GLN A 95 -3.40 8.31 12.86
N GLN A 96 -2.62 8.17 11.79
CA GLN A 96 -1.26 8.71 11.72
C GLN A 96 -1.26 10.26 11.79
N ARG A 97 -2.17 10.92 11.07
CA ARG A 97 -2.33 12.37 11.10
C ARG A 97 -2.78 12.86 12.48
N HIS A 98 -3.72 12.16 13.09
CA HIS A 98 -4.18 12.47 14.46
C HIS A 98 -3.04 12.35 15.46
N GLY A 99 -2.30 11.24 15.46
CA GLY A 99 -1.14 11.06 16.34
C GLY A 99 -0.05 12.10 16.11
N ALA A 100 0.24 12.46 14.85
CA ALA A 100 1.19 13.53 14.53
C ALA A 100 0.72 14.90 15.04
N SER A 101 -0.59 15.20 14.97
CA SER A 101 -1.17 16.41 15.53
C SER A 101 -1.05 16.47 17.05
N VAL A 102 -1.44 15.38 17.73
CA VAL A 102 -1.31 15.27 19.19
C VAL A 102 0.15 15.44 19.63
N MET A 103 1.10 14.83 18.90
CA MET A 103 2.54 14.97 19.21
C MET A 103 3.07 16.39 18.94
N ARG A 104 2.59 17.05 17.90
CA ARG A 104 3.02 18.41 17.55
C ARG A 104 2.44 19.45 18.50
N ASP A 105 1.15 19.33 18.83
CA ASP A 105 0.43 20.33 19.62
C ASP A 105 0.60 20.09 21.13
N GLY A 106 1.19 18.96 21.50
CA GLY A 106 1.43 18.52 22.88
C GLY A 106 0.17 17.92 23.50
N MET A 107 0.35 16.98 24.40
CA MET A 107 -0.75 16.30 25.11
C MET A 107 -1.57 17.23 26.02
N MET A 108 -1.22 18.51 26.12
CA MET A 108 -1.90 19.49 26.97
C MET A 108 -3.07 20.22 26.31
N ALA A 109 -3.41 19.90 25.03
CA ALA A 109 -4.46 20.60 24.31
C ALA A 109 -5.89 20.20 24.72
N ALA A 110 -6.08 19.21 25.56
CA ALA A 110 -7.38 18.74 26.02
C ALA A 110 -7.58 18.95 27.54
N GLY A 111 -7.44 20.16 27.99
CA GLY A 111 -7.75 20.54 29.36
C GLY A 111 -8.57 21.81 29.44
N VAL A 112 -9.34 21.94 30.51
CA VAL A 112 -10.06 23.17 30.85
C VAL A 112 -9.30 23.88 31.95
N ILE A 113 -9.07 25.18 31.76
CA ILE A 113 -8.59 26.06 32.82
C ILE A 113 -9.80 26.70 33.44
N THR A 114 -10.01 26.43 34.71
CA THR A 114 -11.04 27.09 35.51
C THR A 114 -10.38 28.17 36.35
N SER A 115 -11.00 29.35 36.36
CA SER A 115 -10.62 30.45 37.21
C SER A 115 -11.80 30.78 38.13
N GLY A 116 -11.50 31.04 39.40
CA GLY A 116 -12.54 31.48 40.36
C GLY A 116 -13.07 32.89 40.10
N GLU A 117 -12.36 33.66 39.28
CA GLU A 117 -12.77 35.02 38.89
C GLU A 117 -12.97 35.16 37.40
N TRP A 118 -13.84 36.08 36.98
CA TRP A 118 -13.99 36.42 35.55
C TRP A 118 -12.66 36.95 35.01
N LEU A 119 -12.16 36.32 33.95
CA LEU A 119 -10.98 36.79 33.26
C LEU A 119 -11.37 37.90 32.29
N ASP A 120 -10.87 39.12 32.56
CA ASP A 120 -10.89 40.22 31.62
C ASP A 120 -10.27 39.79 30.29
N GLY A 121 -10.72 40.35 29.17
CA GLY A 121 -10.23 39.99 27.85
C GLY A 121 -8.69 40.14 27.68
N VAL A 122 -8.08 41.03 28.47
CA VAL A 122 -6.61 41.19 28.50
C VAL A 122 -5.96 40.09 29.34
N LYS A 123 -6.49 39.79 30.53
CA LYS A 123 -5.97 38.72 31.42
C LYS A 123 -6.13 37.32 30.76
N GLY A 124 -7.27 37.09 30.08
CA GLY A 124 -7.50 35.86 29.34
C GLY A 124 -6.51 35.65 28.18
N LYS A 125 -6.17 36.70 27.43
CA LYS A 125 -5.14 36.63 26.37
C LYS A 125 -3.75 36.41 26.94
N GLN A 126 -3.42 37.01 28.07
CA GLN A 126 -2.11 36.77 28.75
C GLN A 126 -1.99 35.34 29.27
N ALA A 127 -3.04 34.79 29.85
CA ALA A 127 -3.09 33.41 30.31
C ALA A 127 -2.93 32.42 29.16
N LEU A 128 -3.63 32.63 28.04
CA LEU A 128 -3.48 31.83 26.82
C LEU A 128 -2.07 31.92 26.26
N ALA A 129 -1.48 33.11 26.17
CA ALA A 129 -0.13 33.31 25.65
C ALA A 129 0.94 32.67 26.57
N ALA A 130 0.72 32.67 27.90
CA ALA A 130 1.58 31.98 28.83
C ALA A 130 1.54 30.47 28.62
N LEU A 131 0.37 29.87 28.39
CA LEU A 131 0.20 28.45 28.15
C LEU A 131 0.72 28.00 26.78
N GLU A 132 0.63 28.87 25.77
CA GLU A 132 1.20 28.55 24.44
C GLU A 132 2.71 28.32 24.49
N ARG A 133 3.44 28.93 25.44
CA ARG A 133 4.88 28.68 25.65
C ARG A 133 5.19 27.27 26.13
N TYR A 134 4.20 26.56 26.68
CA TYR A 134 4.34 25.19 27.16
C TYR A 134 3.81 24.15 26.19
N LYS A 135 3.22 24.55 25.07
CA LYS A 135 2.79 23.65 24.01
C LYS A 135 3.96 23.11 23.19
N GLY A 136 3.80 21.91 22.68
CA GLY A 136 4.72 21.28 21.74
C GLY A 136 5.73 20.31 22.37
N ALA A 137 6.23 19.39 21.56
CA ALA A 137 7.10 18.29 21.98
C ALA A 137 8.40 18.75 22.67
N ARG A 138 8.91 19.95 22.37
CA ARG A 138 10.09 20.53 23.02
C ARG A 138 9.84 20.98 24.47
N ASN A 139 8.59 21.16 24.84
CA ASN A 139 8.19 21.62 26.17
C ASN A 139 7.48 20.50 26.95
N ALA A 140 7.42 19.31 26.42
CA ALA A 140 6.87 18.14 27.09
C ALA A 140 7.59 17.91 28.43
N GLY A 141 6.83 17.76 29.50
CA GLY A 141 7.38 17.62 30.88
C GLY A 141 7.61 18.90 31.64
N LYS A 142 7.45 20.09 31.04
CA LYS A 142 7.48 21.35 31.78
C LYS A 142 6.14 21.59 32.44
N THR A 143 6.17 21.98 33.72
CA THR A 143 4.96 22.30 34.50
C THR A 143 4.69 23.80 34.42
N PRO A 144 3.53 24.22 33.88
CA PRO A 144 3.13 25.61 33.88
C PRO A 144 2.78 26.08 35.30
N ILE A 145 3.15 27.30 35.64
CA ILE A 145 2.71 27.94 36.87
C ILE A 145 1.41 28.66 36.57
N LEU A 146 0.37 28.32 37.31
CA LEU A 146 -0.95 28.93 37.19
C LEU A 146 -1.10 29.95 38.34
N GLU A 147 -1.42 31.21 37.99
CA GLU A 147 -1.59 32.29 38.93
C GLU A 147 -3.09 32.65 39.09
N GLY A 148 -3.45 33.38 40.14
CA GLY A 148 -4.81 33.97 40.29
C GLY A 148 -5.92 32.93 40.52
N GLY A 149 -5.64 31.87 41.29
CA GLY A 149 -6.65 30.84 41.60
C GLY A 149 -7.11 30.00 40.42
N MET A 150 -6.32 29.97 39.33
CA MET A 150 -6.57 29.09 38.18
C MET A 150 -6.22 27.64 38.51
N SER A 151 -7.08 26.72 38.13
CA SER A 151 -6.80 25.28 38.15
C SER A 151 -6.89 24.70 36.77
N TYR A 152 -5.98 23.80 36.45
CA TYR A 152 -6.00 23.04 35.20
C TYR A 152 -6.60 21.66 35.44
N GLN A 153 -7.66 21.36 34.75
CA GLN A 153 -8.26 20.05 34.76
C GLN A 153 -8.08 19.41 33.37
N GLN A 154 -7.29 18.36 33.31
CA GLN A 154 -7.13 17.58 32.10
C GLN A 154 -8.45 16.85 31.81
N LEU A 155 -9.05 17.11 30.68
CA LEU A 155 -10.18 16.36 30.19
C LEU A 155 -9.67 15.04 29.63
N GLY A 156 -9.58 14.10 30.50
CA GLY A 156 -9.23 12.71 30.40
C GLY A 156 -8.64 12.14 29.11
N MET A 157 -7.38 11.72 29.19
CA MET A 157 -6.77 10.86 28.17
C MET A 157 -5.70 9.93 28.78
N SER A 158 -5.96 9.25 29.87
CA SER A 158 -4.99 8.34 30.48
C SER A 158 -4.88 6.96 29.81
N ASN A 159 -5.82 6.54 28.95
CA ASN A 159 -5.78 5.25 28.23
C ASN A 159 -5.42 5.40 26.74
N GLN A 160 -5.34 6.60 26.21
CA GLN A 160 -5.20 6.83 24.75
C GLN A 160 -3.82 6.47 24.20
N ASP A 161 -2.76 6.54 24.99
CA ASP A 161 -1.43 6.17 24.50
C ASP A 161 -1.32 4.67 24.24
N ALA A 162 -1.91 3.86 25.11
CA ALA A 162 -1.96 2.40 24.92
C ALA A 162 -2.86 2.02 23.75
N GLU A 163 -4.02 2.66 23.62
CA GLU A 163 -4.95 2.46 22.50
C GLU A 163 -4.35 2.92 21.18
N TRP A 164 -3.59 4.02 21.17
CA TRP A 164 -2.91 4.51 19.98
C TRP A 164 -1.82 3.54 19.50
N LEU A 165 -1.01 3.00 20.43
CA LEU A 165 -0.01 1.98 20.09
C LEU A 165 -0.66 0.70 19.55
N ALA A 166 -1.76 0.26 20.17
CA ALA A 166 -2.53 -0.89 19.72
C ALA A 166 -3.11 -0.65 18.30
N SER A 167 -3.63 0.54 18.06
CA SER A 167 -4.17 0.93 16.75
C SER A 167 -3.10 0.97 15.65
N ARG A 168 -1.88 1.39 15.96
CA ARG A 168 -0.76 1.34 15.01
C ARG A 168 -0.35 -0.09 14.64
N ARG A 169 -0.33 -0.99 15.61
CA ARG A 169 -0.08 -2.42 15.35
C ARG A 169 -1.17 -3.02 14.46
N PHE A 170 -2.42 -2.71 14.76
CA PHE A 170 -3.56 -3.12 13.94
C PHE A 170 -3.43 -2.64 12.49
N THR A 171 -2.96 -1.40 12.27
CA THR A 171 -2.71 -0.88 10.93
C THR A 171 -1.65 -1.69 10.17
N ILE A 172 -0.58 -2.15 10.84
CA ILE A 172 0.45 -3.01 10.22
C ILE A 172 -0.15 -4.36 9.83
N GLU A 173 -0.96 -4.95 10.70
CA GLU A 173 -1.65 -6.21 10.43
C GLU A 173 -2.65 -6.09 9.26
N ASP A 174 -3.38 -4.99 9.17
CA ASP A 174 -4.30 -4.73 8.06
C ASP A 174 -3.56 -4.60 6.73
N ILE A 175 -2.43 -3.90 6.69
CA ILE A 175 -1.58 -3.82 5.50
C ILE A 175 -1.03 -5.20 5.15
N ALA A 176 -0.61 -5.98 6.14
CA ALA A 176 -0.14 -7.34 5.94
C ALA A 176 -1.23 -8.23 5.30
N ARG A 177 -2.47 -8.16 5.80
CA ARG A 177 -3.63 -8.86 5.24
C ARG A 177 -3.95 -8.41 3.82
N MET A 178 -3.87 -7.11 3.53
CA MET A 178 -4.14 -6.54 2.22
C MET A 178 -3.27 -7.16 1.12
N PHE A 179 -2.00 -7.42 1.43
CA PHE A 179 -1.05 -8.02 0.50
C PHE A 179 -0.87 -9.53 0.69
N ASN A 180 -1.62 -10.13 1.63
CA ASN A 180 -1.48 -11.53 2.02
C ASN A 180 -0.03 -11.88 2.41
N VAL A 181 0.59 -11.04 3.22
CA VAL A 181 1.98 -11.17 3.71
C VAL A 181 1.96 -11.31 5.22
N SER A 182 2.77 -12.19 5.79
CA SER A 182 2.89 -12.29 7.25
C SER A 182 3.44 -10.99 7.84
N PRO A 183 2.90 -10.47 8.95
CA PRO A 183 3.41 -9.27 9.64
C PRO A 183 4.90 -9.33 9.99
N ILE A 184 5.47 -10.52 10.12
CA ILE A 184 6.90 -10.75 10.39
C ILE A 184 7.80 -10.14 9.30
N PHE A 185 7.34 -10.13 8.03
CA PHE A 185 8.06 -9.51 6.92
C PHE A 185 7.96 -7.99 6.92
N LEU A 186 7.02 -7.45 7.70
CA LEU A 186 6.89 -6.00 7.96
C LEU A 186 7.59 -5.58 9.27
N GLN A 187 8.49 -6.46 9.79
CA GLN A 187 9.28 -6.23 11.00
C GLN A 187 8.42 -6.12 12.29
N GLU A 188 7.22 -6.68 12.28
CA GLU A 188 6.40 -6.81 13.48
C GLU A 188 6.73 -8.15 14.17
N TYR A 189 7.53 -8.08 15.23
CA TYR A 189 8.07 -9.27 15.93
C TYR A 189 7.42 -9.56 17.28
N SER A 190 6.37 -8.83 17.66
CA SER A 190 5.78 -8.91 19.01
C SER A 190 5.37 -10.33 19.41
N ASN A 191 5.04 -11.19 18.43
CA ASN A 191 4.57 -12.56 18.63
C ASN A 191 5.42 -13.59 17.87
N SER A 192 6.66 -13.24 17.47
CA SER A 192 7.47 -14.13 16.63
C SER A 192 8.62 -14.76 17.37
N THR A 193 8.78 -16.08 17.17
CA THR A 193 9.95 -16.87 17.57
C THR A 193 10.75 -17.26 16.32
N TYR A 194 11.97 -17.73 16.50
CA TYR A 194 12.84 -18.14 15.38
C TYR A 194 12.22 -19.25 14.52
N SER A 195 11.46 -20.17 15.11
CA SER A 195 10.73 -21.22 14.38
C SER A 195 9.62 -20.67 13.48
N ASN A 196 8.97 -19.58 13.91
CA ASN A 196 7.89 -18.97 13.14
C ASN A 196 8.38 -18.30 11.87
N PHE A 197 9.65 -17.88 11.80
CA PHE A 197 10.21 -17.26 10.60
C PHE A 197 10.36 -18.25 9.44
N SER A 198 10.83 -19.47 9.71
CA SER A 198 10.94 -20.51 8.67
C SER A 198 9.58 -20.93 8.15
N GLU A 199 8.59 -21.08 9.04
CA GLU A 199 7.22 -21.39 8.65
C GLU A 199 6.57 -20.23 7.88
N ALA A 200 6.79 -18.98 8.32
CA ALA A 200 6.32 -17.80 7.60
C ALA A 200 6.92 -17.71 6.20
N SER A 201 8.20 -18.05 6.02
CA SER A 201 8.85 -18.06 4.71
C SER A 201 8.26 -19.11 3.77
N ARG A 202 7.97 -20.31 4.27
CA ARG A 202 7.27 -21.35 3.49
C ARG A 202 5.84 -20.93 3.16
N ALA A 203 5.11 -20.40 4.14
CA ALA A 203 3.76 -19.89 3.94
C ALA A 203 3.74 -18.73 2.92
N PHE A 204 4.71 -17.81 2.96
CA PHE A 204 4.85 -16.75 1.98
C PHE A 204 5.00 -17.29 0.56
N LEU A 205 5.85 -18.29 0.37
CA LEU A 205 6.02 -18.91 -0.95
C LEU A 205 4.73 -19.59 -1.43
N THR A 206 4.09 -20.40 -0.56
CA THR A 206 2.95 -21.21 -0.96
C THR A 206 1.63 -20.43 -1.04
N MET A 207 1.40 -19.52 -0.10
CA MET A 207 0.11 -18.82 0.02
C MET A 207 0.12 -17.44 -0.64
N THR A 208 1.27 -16.76 -0.65
CA THR A 208 1.38 -15.41 -1.21
C THR A 208 1.94 -15.43 -2.63
N MET A 209 3.12 -16.03 -2.83
CA MET A 209 3.82 -15.96 -4.11
C MET A 209 3.25 -16.89 -5.17
N ARG A 210 2.92 -18.14 -4.81
CA ARG A 210 2.46 -19.14 -5.78
C ARG A 210 1.22 -18.73 -6.59
N PRO A 211 0.18 -18.13 -6.01
CA PRO A 211 -0.95 -17.61 -6.79
C PRO A 211 -0.53 -16.54 -7.80
N TRP A 212 0.43 -15.66 -7.44
CA TRP A 212 0.96 -14.66 -8.34
C TRP A 212 1.74 -15.28 -9.49
N LEU A 213 2.63 -16.22 -9.19
CA LEU A 213 3.43 -16.93 -10.19
C LEU A 213 2.54 -17.68 -11.16
N ALA A 214 1.57 -18.45 -10.66
CA ALA A 214 0.62 -19.18 -11.51
C ALA A 214 -0.22 -18.25 -12.41
N ASN A 215 -0.68 -17.11 -11.88
CA ASN A 215 -1.39 -16.10 -12.67
C ASN A 215 -0.49 -15.55 -13.79
N PHE A 216 0.76 -15.22 -13.48
CA PHE A 216 1.71 -14.70 -14.47
C PHE A 216 2.08 -15.74 -15.52
N GLU A 217 2.35 -16.99 -15.12
CA GLU A 217 2.59 -18.10 -16.03
C GLU A 217 1.45 -18.26 -17.03
N GLN A 218 0.21 -18.24 -16.54
CA GLN A 218 -0.96 -18.38 -17.38
C GLN A 218 -1.12 -17.19 -18.34
N GLN A 219 -0.91 -15.96 -17.85
CA GLN A 219 -1.05 -14.77 -18.71
C GLN A 219 0.08 -14.68 -19.73
N ILE A 220 1.32 -15.00 -19.34
CA ILE A 220 2.46 -15.07 -20.26
C ILE A 220 2.21 -16.16 -21.32
N LYS A 221 1.77 -17.34 -20.89
CA LYS A 221 1.41 -18.41 -21.81
C LYS A 221 0.36 -17.96 -22.83
N ASN A 222 -0.70 -17.33 -22.36
CA ASN A 222 -1.80 -16.87 -23.23
C ASN A 222 -1.41 -15.72 -24.16
N ALA A 223 -0.48 -14.84 -23.74
CA ALA A 223 -0.06 -13.70 -24.56
C ALA A 223 1.08 -14.02 -25.53
N LEU A 224 2.05 -14.86 -25.11
CA LEU A 224 3.29 -15.06 -25.87
C LEU A 224 3.37 -16.43 -26.56
N LEU A 225 2.62 -17.44 -26.10
CA LEU A 225 2.75 -18.82 -26.53
C LEU A 225 1.48 -19.39 -27.17
N VAL A 226 0.54 -18.54 -27.59
CA VAL A 226 -0.75 -18.98 -28.17
C VAL A 226 -0.58 -19.77 -29.45
N ALA A 227 0.43 -19.45 -30.26
CA ALA A 227 0.77 -20.20 -31.44
C ALA A 227 2.25 -20.59 -31.38
N SER A 228 2.54 -21.88 -31.16
CA SER A 228 3.89 -22.36 -31.40
C SER A 228 4.20 -22.25 -32.90
N PRO A 229 5.22 -21.48 -33.30
CA PRO A 229 5.61 -21.42 -34.72
C PRO A 229 6.22 -22.74 -35.22
N VAL A 230 6.50 -23.67 -34.30
CA VAL A 230 7.02 -25.00 -34.65
C VAL A 230 5.92 -26.04 -34.43
N PRO A 231 5.44 -26.69 -35.49
CA PRO A 231 4.42 -27.74 -35.40
C PRO A 231 4.87 -28.87 -34.45
N GLY A 232 3.98 -29.28 -33.56
CA GLY A 232 4.23 -30.40 -32.64
C GLY A 232 5.00 -30.03 -31.36
N ILE A 233 5.55 -28.82 -31.23
CA ILE A 233 6.20 -28.36 -30.00
C ILE A 233 5.20 -27.52 -29.18
N ARG A 234 5.03 -27.88 -27.92
CA ARG A 234 4.26 -27.08 -26.95
C ARG A 234 5.23 -26.45 -25.98
N TYR A 235 5.23 -25.12 -25.93
CA TYR A 235 6.00 -24.36 -24.97
C TYR A 235 5.20 -24.19 -23.66
N GLN A 236 5.91 -24.24 -22.54
CA GLN A 236 5.37 -24.01 -21.21
C GLN A 236 6.21 -22.94 -20.52
N VAL A 237 5.55 -22.11 -19.74
CA VAL A 237 6.21 -21.12 -18.85
C VAL A 237 6.05 -21.62 -17.43
N GLU A 238 7.15 -21.71 -16.71
CA GLU A 238 7.17 -22.09 -15.31
C GLU A 238 8.25 -21.28 -14.59
N PHE A 239 7.90 -20.73 -13.44
CA PHE A 239 8.85 -20.06 -12.56
C PHE A 239 9.56 -21.11 -11.70
N ASP A 240 10.88 -21.17 -11.77
CA ASP A 240 11.67 -22.00 -10.85
C ASP A 240 11.72 -21.34 -9.47
N SER A 241 11.03 -21.96 -8.51
CA SER A 241 11.01 -21.52 -7.11
C SER A 241 11.90 -22.38 -6.21
N ALA A 242 12.68 -23.33 -6.78
CA ALA A 242 13.48 -24.27 -6.00
C ALA A 242 14.55 -23.58 -5.13
N ASP A 243 15.12 -22.47 -5.62
CA ASP A 243 16.14 -21.72 -4.88
C ASP A 243 15.58 -21.03 -3.63
N LEU A 244 14.31 -20.62 -3.66
CA LEU A 244 13.64 -20.03 -2.48
C LEU A 244 13.40 -21.08 -1.38
N LEU A 245 13.23 -22.35 -1.76
CA LEU A 245 13.06 -23.45 -0.82
C LEU A 245 14.40 -23.94 -0.25
N ARG A 246 15.50 -23.79 -0.99
CA ARG A 246 16.85 -24.17 -0.55
C ARG A 246 17.47 -23.19 0.46
N ALA A 247 16.96 -21.96 0.53
CA ALA A 247 17.44 -20.93 1.47
C ALA A 247 17.01 -21.20 2.93
N THR A 248 16.27 -22.26 3.21
CA THR A 248 16.03 -22.74 4.58
C THR A 248 17.14 -23.72 4.94
N PRO A 249 18.09 -23.35 5.83
CA PRO A 249 19.05 -24.32 6.37
C PRO A 249 18.29 -25.40 7.10
N GLY A 250 18.58 -26.68 6.76
CA GLY A 250 18.07 -27.86 7.43
C GLY A 250 18.56 -27.95 8.87
#